data_12905c20c6b467cfe16898813a5de64f
#
_entry.id   12905c20c6b467cfe16898813a5de64f
#
_cell.length_a   1.000
_cell.length_b   1.000
_cell.length_c   1.000
_cell.angle_alpha   90.00
_cell.angle_beta   90.00
_cell.angle_gamma   90.00
#
_symmetry.space_group_name_H-M   'P 1'
#
loop_
_entity.id
_entity.type
_entity.pdbx_description
1 polymer ?
#
loop_
_entity_poly.entity_id
_entity_poly.type
_entity_poly.pdbx_seq_one_letter_code
_entity_poly.pdbx_strand_id
1 'polypeptide(L)'
;MGSMTTRRWVLAERPAGIPDDKTFKLEEQDLPALEDGQVRVRVTHFSLDPGMRPALSRDTYVGATPIGSLITSAGIGIVEETKDEKLAVGDMVTGGFGWQSGLVVKGRHCVKHNPALFKGKVTPTAAIGVLGIPGMTSWFGLKNIAGLKNGETVLISSASGPVGATAGQLAKLMGAGRVVGIAGSKAKCDWLTAEAGFDASINYRDAANLEDAMRDATGGGADIYFDNVGGEMLDTAINILKPGGRIAVSGQLAEYNLDEPRGIRNTLPFITQRLTMQGFVVLDFVREFGPAAMQM
;
A
#
# COMPACT_ATOMS: atom_id res chain seq x y z
N MET A 1 -35.98 -20.59 -4.10
CA MET A 1 -34.56 -20.30 -4.21
C MET A 1 -34.05 -19.97 -2.83
N GLY A 2 -33.08 -20.72 -2.28
CA GLY A 2 -32.56 -20.42 -0.96
C GLY A 2 -31.92 -19.04 -0.93
N SER A 3 -32.12 -18.28 0.15
CA SER A 3 -31.39 -17.03 0.41
C SER A 3 -29.89 -17.31 0.36
N MET A 4 -29.18 -16.58 -0.49
CA MET A 4 -27.70 -16.66 -0.50
C MET A 4 -27.17 -15.65 0.51
N THR A 5 -26.38 -16.13 1.45
CA THR A 5 -25.79 -15.29 2.51
C THR A 5 -24.33 -14.95 2.21
N THR A 6 -23.86 -13.84 2.72
CA THR A 6 -22.45 -13.45 2.79
C THR A 6 -22.01 -13.31 4.23
N ARG A 7 -20.78 -13.74 4.53
CA ARG A 7 -20.11 -13.43 5.79
C ARG A 7 -19.29 -12.17 5.59
N ARG A 8 -19.42 -11.21 6.50
CA ARG A 8 -18.75 -9.92 6.40
C ARG A 8 -18.18 -9.46 7.73
N TRP A 9 -17.02 -8.81 7.71
CA TRP A 9 -16.43 -8.17 8.86
C TRP A 9 -16.86 -6.70 8.94
N VAL A 10 -17.43 -6.32 10.07
CA VAL A 10 -17.85 -4.94 10.36
C VAL A 10 -17.02 -4.37 11.50
N LEU A 11 -16.91 -3.03 11.54
CA LEU A 11 -16.31 -2.33 12.66
C LEU A 11 -17.28 -2.40 13.85
N ALA A 12 -16.93 -3.15 14.90
CA ALA A 12 -17.77 -3.30 16.08
C ALA A 12 -17.56 -2.14 17.06
N GLU A 13 -16.30 -1.79 17.32
CA GLU A 13 -15.91 -0.64 18.15
C GLU A 13 -14.63 0.00 17.64
N ARG A 14 -14.40 1.27 18.00
CA ARG A 14 -13.16 1.96 17.61
C ARG A 14 -11.98 1.45 18.43
N PRO A 15 -10.86 1.07 17.81
CA PRO A 15 -9.71 0.59 18.54
C PRO A 15 -9.01 1.74 19.31
N ALA A 16 -8.68 1.48 20.56
CA ALA A 16 -7.78 2.32 21.33
C ALA A 16 -6.34 1.78 21.17
N GLY A 17 -5.54 2.39 20.31
CA GLY A 17 -4.23 1.87 19.93
C GLY A 17 -4.31 0.76 18.88
N ILE A 18 -3.65 -0.38 19.08
CA ILE A 18 -3.66 -1.50 18.14
C ILE A 18 -5.04 -2.17 18.13
N PRO A 19 -5.66 -2.40 16.94
CA PRO A 19 -6.90 -3.14 16.84
C PRO A 19 -6.81 -4.54 17.48
N ASP A 20 -7.85 -4.94 18.19
CA ASP A 20 -7.98 -6.22 18.84
C ASP A 20 -9.26 -6.96 18.40
N ASP A 21 -9.56 -8.09 19.05
CA ASP A 21 -10.72 -8.93 18.71
C ASP A 21 -12.07 -8.22 18.92
N LYS A 22 -12.14 -7.16 19.73
CA LYS A 22 -13.35 -6.38 19.95
C LYS A 22 -13.61 -5.38 18.85
N THR A 23 -12.55 -4.98 18.14
CA THR A 23 -12.61 -4.00 17.04
C THR A 23 -13.48 -4.49 15.89
N PHE A 24 -13.52 -5.80 15.67
CA PHE A 24 -14.18 -6.40 14.52
C PHE A 24 -15.25 -7.42 14.93
N LYS A 25 -16.35 -7.47 14.17
CA LYS A 25 -17.40 -8.47 14.32
C LYS A 25 -17.68 -9.14 12.99
N LEU A 26 -17.71 -10.48 13.00
CA LEU A 26 -18.18 -11.25 11.85
C LEU A 26 -19.70 -11.37 11.90
N GLU A 27 -20.35 -11.01 10.80
CA GLU A 27 -21.80 -11.09 10.63
C GLU A 27 -22.16 -11.87 9.38
N GLU A 28 -23.38 -12.39 9.35
CA GLU A 28 -24.01 -12.94 8.16
C GLU A 28 -25.10 -11.98 7.68
N GLN A 29 -25.20 -11.84 6.35
CA GLN A 29 -26.21 -11.01 5.71
C GLN A 29 -26.72 -11.69 4.46
N ASP A 30 -28.04 -11.63 4.24
CA ASP A 30 -28.63 -12.06 2.99
C ASP A 30 -28.24 -11.16 1.83
N LEU A 31 -27.86 -11.77 0.71
CA LEU A 31 -27.62 -11.05 -0.53
C LEU A 31 -28.96 -10.79 -1.25
N PRO A 32 -29.18 -9.56 -1.73
CA PRO A 32 -30.37 -9.24 -2.50
C PRO A 32 -30.37 -9.95 -3.86
N ALA A 33 -31.54 -10.06 -4.49
CA ALA A 33 -31.64 -10.44 -5.89
C ALA A 33 -30.98 -9.38 -6.78
N LEU A 34 -30.46 -9.81 -7.93
CA LEU A 34 -29.83 -8.88 -8.87
C LEU A 34 -30.87 -7.99 -9.55
N GLU A 35 -30.56 -6.72 -9.61
CA GLU A 35 -31.20 -5.71 -10.49
C GLU A 35 -30.41 -5.59 -11.81
N ASP A 36 -30.98 -4.89 -12.79
CA ASP A 36 -30.31 -4.64 -14.08
C ASP A 36 -28.99 -3.87 -13.88
N GLY A 37 -27.97 -4.30 -14.61
CA GLY A 37 -26.60 -3.77 -14.50
C GLY A 37 -25.83 -4.18 -13.25
N GLN A 38 -26.37 -5.15 -12.47
CA GLN A 38 -25.66 -5.70 -11.30
C GLN A 38 -25.07 -7.09 -11.57
N VAL A 39 -24.08 -7.42 -10.76
CA VAL A 39 -23.44 -8.73 -10.72
C VAL A 39 -23.35 -9.22 -9.29
N ARG A 40 -23.42 -10.53 -9.11
CA ARG A 40 -23.03 -11.21 -7.87
C ARG A 40 -21.59 -11.66 -8.01
N VAL A 41 -20.78 -11.27 -7.04
CA VAL A 41 -19.35 -11.58 -6.99
C VAL A 41 -19.07 -12.40 -5.75
N ARG A 42 -18.47 -13.57 -5.92
CA ARG A 42 -17.85 -14.32 -4.83
C ARG A 42 -16.42 -13.79 -4.64
N VAL A 43 -16.16 -13.21 -3.48
CA VAL A 43 -14.86 -12.65 -3.14
C VAL A 43 -13.89 -13.78 -2.79
N THR A 44 -12.74 -13.79 -3.45
CA THR A 44 -11.69 -14.79 -3.24
C THR A 44 -10.53 -14.26 -2.40
N HIS A 45 -10.25 -12.96 -2.52
CA HIS A 45 -9.19 -12.26 -1.79
C HIS A 45 -9.63 -10.84 -1.48
N PHE A 46 -9.21 -10.31 -0.36
CA PHE A 46 -9.32 -8.90 -0.03
C PHE A 46 -8.01 -8.40 0.56
N SER A 47 -7.77 -7.10 0.43
CA SER A 47 -6.55 -6.46 0.92
C SER A 47 -6.62 -6.12 2.40
N LEU A 48 -5.46 -6.18 3.06
CA LEU A 48 -5.22 -5.74 4.43
C LEU A 48 -4.16 -4.64 4.38
N ASP A 49 -4.61 -3.40 4.18
CA ASP A 49 -3.70 -2.27 3.99
C ASP A 49 -3.51 -1.47 5.28
N PRO A 50 -2.27 -1.15 5.68
CA PRO A 50 -2.03 -0.31 6.86
C PRO A 50 -2.72 1.06 6.78
N GLY A 51 -2.89 1.62 5.58
CA GLY A 51 -3.60 2.87 5.35
C GLY A 51 -5.08 2.86 5.77
N MET A 52 -5.67 1.69 5.98
CA MET A 52 -7.04 1.55 6.52
C MET A 52 -7.09 1.87 8.03
N ARG A 53 -5.97 1.70 8.76
CA ARG A 53 -5.92 1.80 10.22
C ARG A 53 -6.43 3.14 10.77
N PRO A 54 -6.03 4.30 10.23
CA PRO A 54 -6.55 5.61 10.70
C PRO A 54 -8.06 5.73 10.60
N ALA A 55 -8.68 5.25 9.52
CA ALA A 55 -10.12 5.33 9.30
C ALA A 55 -10.96 4.51 10.30
N LEU A 56 -10.37 3.50 10.95
CA LEU A 56 -11.03 2.76 12.03
C LEU A 56 -11.18 3.59 13.30
N SER A 57 -10.35 4.60 13.53
CA SER A 57 -10.34 5.41 14.76
C SER A 57 -10.82 6.84 14.57
N ARG A 58 -10.50 7.47 13.46
CA ARG A 58 -10.72 8.91 13.23
C ARG A 58 -11.08 9.22 11.78
N ASP A 59 -11.51 10.43 11.57
CA ASP A 59 -11.75 10.95 10.22
C ASP A 59 -10.44 11.09 9.44
N THR A 60 -10.50 10.79 8.14
CA THR A 60 -9.38 10.80 7.20
C THR A 60 -9.83 11.36 5.85
N TYR A 61 -8.92 11.41 4.86
CA TYR A 61 -9.28 11.80 3.48
C TYR A 61 -10.31 10.87 2.81
N VAL A 62 -10.55 9.68 3.36
CA VAL A 62 -11.62 8.76 2.93
C VAL A 62 -12.79 8.70 3.91
N GLY A 63 -12.78 9.56 4.93
CA GLY A 63 -13.72 9.53 6.05
C GLY A 63 -13.36 8.51 7.12
N ALA A 64 -14.11 8.53 8.22
CA ALA A 64 -14.04 7.50 9.26
C ALA A 64 -14.99 6.34 8.91
N THR A 65 -14.55 5.11 9.15
CA THR A 65 -15.42 3.93 9.03
C THR A 65 -16.53 4.01 10.09
N PRO A 66 -17.81 4.02 9.74
CA PRO A 66 -18.90 4.03 10.72
C PRO A 66 -18.92 2.72 11.51
N ILE A 67 -19.25 2.81 12.80
CA ILE A 67 -19.50 1.60 13.61
C ILE A 67 -20.68 0.81 13.01
N GLY A 68 -20.57 -0.52 12.93
CA GLY A 68 -21.53 -1.41 12.31
C GLY A 68 -21.41 -1.52 10.79
N SER A 69 -20.53 -0.74 10.14
CA SER A 69 -20.36 -0.83 8.69
C SER A 69 -19.26 -1.82 8.29
N LEU A 70 -19.39 -2.33 7.05
CA LEU A 70 -18.39 -3.20 6.43
C LEU A 70 -17.01 -2.54 6.43
N ILE A 71 -15.97 -3.31 6.74
CA ILE A 71 -14.58 -2.87 6.54
C ILE A 71 -14.30 -2.82 5.04
N THR A 72 -14.07 -1.63 4.53
CA THR A 72 -13.81 -1.40 3.10
C THR A 72 -12.37 -1.73 2.73
N SER A 73 -12.18 -2.43 1.61
CA SER A 73 -10.85 -2.70 1.03
C SER A 73 -10.97 -3.06 -0.44
N ALA A 74 -9.83 -3.06 -1.16
CA ALA A 74 -9.77 -3.68 -2.47
C ALA A 74 -9.97 -5.20 -2.35
N GLY A 75 -10.68 -5.78 -3.31
CA GLY A 75 -10.92 -7.22 -3.36
C GLY A 75 -10.85 -7.78 -4.76
N ILE A 76 -10.62 -9.08 -4.84
CA ILE A 76 -10.69 -9.89 -6.06
C ILE A 76 -11.86 -10.84 -5.91
N GLY A 77 -12.64 -11.00 -6.95
CA GLY A 77 -13.72 -11.98 -6.96
C GLY A 77 -13.99 -12.56 -8.32
N ILE A 78 -14.85 -13.56 -8.33
CA ILE A 78 -15.36 -14.21 -9.53
C ILE A 78 -16.85 -13.89 -9.64
N VAL A 79 -17.27 -13.48 -10.83
CA VAL A 79 -18.68 -13.24 -11.14
C VAL A 79 -19.43 -14.59 -11.15
N GLU A 80 -20.42 -14.76 -10.27
CA GLU A 80 -21.26 -15.98 -10.19
C GLU A 80 -22.62 -15.82 -10.85
N GLU A 81 -23.12 -14.58 -10.93
CA GLU A 81 -24.39 -14.24 -11.61
C GLU A 81 -24.28 -12.82 -12.15
N THR A 82 -24.88 -12.55 -13.30
CA THR A 82 -24.83 -11.23 -13.93
C THR A 82 -26.15 -10.84 -14.60
N LYS A 83 -26.50 -9.57 -14.45
CA LYS A 83 -27.43 -8.79 -15.29
C LYS A 83 -26.74 -7.57 -15.87
N ASP A 84 -25.41 -7.58 -15.98
CA ASP A 84 -24.60 -6.56 -16.63
C ASP A 84 -24.14 -7.07 -18.00
N GLU A 85 -24.22 -6.23 -19.03
CA GLU A 85 -23.93 -6.61 -20.42
C GLU A 85 -22.42 -6.82 -20.71
N LYS A 86 -21.54 -6.26 -19.86
CA LYS A 86 -20.08 -6.27 -20.06
C LYS A 86 -19.36 -7.36 -19.28
N LEU A 87 -20.05 -7.95 -18.30
CA LEU A 87 -19.47 -8.97 -17.42
C LEU A 87 -20.18 -10.30 -17.62
N ALA A 88 -19.42 -11.38 -17.66
CA ALA A 88 -19.90 -12.75 -17.79
C ALA A 88 -19.63 -13.57 -16.52
N VAL A 89 -20.42 -14.60 -16.29
CA VAL A 89 -20.16 -15.59 -15.24
C VAL A 89 -18.78 -16.20 -15.47
N GLY A 90 -17.99 -16.29 -14.40
CA GLY A 90 -16.59 -16.76 -14.45
C GLY A 90 -15.55 -15.64 -14.65
N ASP A 91 -15.97 -14.42 -14.97
CA ASP A 91 -15.03 -13.31 -15.07
C ASP A 91 -14.36 -13.02 -13.72
N MET A 92 -13.04 -12.84 -13.75
CA MET A 92 -12.27 -12.32 -12.61
C MET A 92 -12.36 -10.80 -12.60
N VAL A 93 -12.78 -10.26 -11.48
CA VAL A 93 -12.98 -8.81 -11.28
C VAL A 93 -12.32 -8.33 -9.99
N THR A 94 -11.90 -7.05 -10.00
CA THR A 94 -11.51 -6.33 -8.79
C THR A 94 -12.44 -5.15 -8.54
N GLY A 95 -12.53 -4.72 -7.28
CA GLY A 95 -13.31 -3.55 -6.86
C GLY A 95 -13.16 -3.29 -5.37
N GLY A 96 -13.89 -2.31 -4.86
CA GLY A 96 -13.98 -2.03 -3.42
C GLY A 96 -14.89 -3.02 -2.71
N PHE A 97 -14.51 -4.29 -2.70
CA PHE A 97 -15.40 -5.36 -2.22
C PHE A 97 -15.45 -5.50 -0.70
N GLY A 98 -14.45 -4.95 0.01
CA GLY A 98 -14.40 -5.04 1.46
C GLY A 98 -14.12 -6.44 2.00
N TRP A 99 -14.15 -6.57 3.32
CA TRP A 99 -13.89 -7.84 3.99
C TRP A 99 -15.15 -8.69 4.08
N GLN A 100 -15.50 -9.34 2.99
CA GLN A 100 -16.69 -10.20 2.91
C GLN A 100 -16.50 -11.34 1.90
N SER A 101 -17.34 -12.38 2.03
CA SER A 101 -17.25 -13.56 1.17
C SER A 101 -17.96 -13.40 -0.18
N GLY A 102 -18.89 -12.47 -0.29
CA GLY A 102 -19.65 -12.20 -1.52
C GLY A 102 -20.45 -10.93 -1.43
N LEU A 103 -20.83 -10.38 -2.57
CA LEU A 103 -21.63 -9.15 -2.65
C LEU A 103 -22.42 -9.09 -3.95
N VAL A 104 -23.47 -8.26 -3.95
CA VAL A 104 -24.14 -7.77 -5.16
C VAL A 104 -23.70 -6.33 -5.38
N VAL A 105 -23.20 -6.03 -6.58
CA VAL A 105 -22.63 -4.73 -6.92
C VAL A 105 -22.95 -4.35 -8.37
N LYS A 106 -23.01 -3.05 -8.69
CA LYS A 106 -23.15 -2.58 -10.08
C LYS A 106 -21.88 -2.94 -10.86
N GLY A 107 -22.03 -3.54 -12.05
CA GLY A 107 -20.92 -3.98 -12.87
C GLY A 107 -19.89 -2.87 -13.20
N ARG A 108 -20.36 -1.62 -13.30
CA ARG A 108 -19.47 -0.45 -13.49
C ARG A 108 -18.46 -0.20 -12.34
N HIS A 109 -18.67 -0.80 -11.19
CA HIS A 109 -17.73 -0.73 -10.05
C HIS A 109 -16.75 -1.91 -10.02
N CYS A 110 -16.82 -2.78 -11.03
CA CYS A 110 -15.93 -3.91 -11.21
C CYS A 110 -14.95 -3.62 -12.36
N VAL A 111 -13.68 -3.89 -12.13
CA VAL A 111 -12.66 -3.89 -13.18
C VAL A 111 -12.42 -5.33 -13.59
N LYS A 112 -12.80 -5.67 -14.84
CA LYS A 112 -12.55 -7.00 -15.41
C LYS A 112 -11.08 -7.16 -15.76
N HIS A 113 -10.52 -8.29 -15.42
CA HIS A 113 -9.14 -8.64 -15.74
C HIS A 113 -9.04 -9.74 -16.80
N ASN A 114 -8.06 -9.62 -17.68
CA ASN A 114 -7.73 -10.67 -18.63
C ASN A 114 -6.98 -11.81 -17.89
N PRO A 115 -7.52 -13.03 -17.84
CA PRO A 115 -6.86 -14.15 -17.15
C PRO A 115 -5.46 -14.47 -17.72
N ALA A 116 -5.18 -14.08 -18.98
CA ALA A 116 -3.88 -14.30 -19.58
C ALA A 116 -2.73 -13.52 -18.90
N LEU A 117 -3.05 -12.46 -18.14
CA LEU A 117 -2.07 -11.70 -17.36
C LEU A 117 -1.59 -12.46 -16.11
N PHE A 118 -2.37 -13.44 -15.63
CA PHE A 118 -2.10 -14.15 -14.37
C PHE A 118 -1.65 -15.58 -14.68
N LYS A 119 -0.43 -15.71 -15.25
CA LYS A 119 0.17 -16.99 -15.60
C LYS A 119 1.55 -17.15 -14.96
N GLY A 120 1.94 -18.40 -14.72
CA GLY A 120 3.24 -18.73 -14.15
C GLY A 120 3.40 -18.18 -12.72
N LYS A 121 4.35 -17.26 -12.52
CA LYS A 121 4.62 -16.66 -11.20
C LYS A 121 3.68 -15.50 -10.84
N VAL A 122 2.92 -14.96 -11.80
CA VAL A 122 2.00 -13.85 -11.57
C VAL A 122 0.65 -14.42 -11.14
N THR A 123 0.35 -14.30 -9.85
CA THR A 123 -0.92 -14.77 -9.28
C THR A 123 -2.02 -13.71 -9.41
N PRO A 124 -3.31 -14.08 -9.33
CA PRO A 124 -4.42 -13.13 -9.30
C PRO A 124 -4.28 -12.01 -8.26
N THR A 125 -3.60 -12.26 -7.13
CA THR A 125 -3.35 -11.28 -6.08
C THR A 125 -2.53 -10.08 -6.55
N ALA A 126 -1.78 -10.21 -7.65
CA ALA A 126 -1.09 -9.08 -8.27
C ALA A 126 -2.05 -7.93 -8.64
N ALA A 127 -3.32 -8.24 -8.96
CA ALA A 127 -4.32 -7.24 -9.33
C ALA A 127 -4.66 -6.24 -8.21
N ILE A 128 -4.52 -6.63 -6.93
CA ILE A 128 -4.68 -5.74 -5.78
C ILE A 128 -3.34 -5.43 -5.06
N GLY A 129 -2.26 -6.05 -5.51
CA GLY A 129 -0.89 -5.84 -5.03
C GLY A 129 -0.09 -4.91 -5.96
N VAL A 130 0.84 -5.49 -6.73
CA VAL A 130 1.75 -4.73 -7.60
C VAL A 130 1.02 -3.96 -8.70
N LEU A 131 -0.10 -4.43 -9.21
CA LEU A 131 -0.96 -3.73 -10.20
C LEU A 131 -2.10 -2.94 -9.54
N GLY A 132 -2.23 -2.99 -8.21
CA GLY A 132 -3.23 -2.28 -7.41
C GLY A 132 -2.64 -1.09 -6.66
N ILE A 133 -3.32 -0.70 -5.58
CA ILE A 133 -2.96 0.46 -4.75
C ILE A 133 -1.49 0.46 -4.30
N PRO A 134 -0.91 -0.65 -3.78
CA PRO A 134 0.50 -0.65 -3.36
C PRO A 134 1.47 -0.36 -4.50
N GLY A 135 1.27 -0.99 -5.67
CA GLY A 135 2.13 -0.76 -6.83
C GLY A 135 1.99 0.65 -7.39
N MET A 136 0.76 1.15 -7.51
CA MET A 136 0.51 2.53 -7.97
C MET A 136 1.10 3.56 -7.00
N THR A 137 1.01 3.32 -5.69
CA THR A 137 1.67 4.15 -4.68
C THR A 137 3.18 4.20 -4.91
N SER A 138 3.80 3.06 -5.16
CA SER A 138 5.22 2.97 -5.45
C SER A 138 5.61 3.71 -6.74
N TRP A 139 4.84 3.50 -7.80
CA TRP A 139 5.08 4.12 -9.11
C TRP A 139 5.00 5.65 -9.04
N PHE A 140 3.86 6.19 -8.58
CA PHE A 140 3.66 7.63 -8.54
C PHE A 140 4.55 8.31 -7.50
N GLY A 141 4.80 7.66 -6.37
CA GLY A 141 5.72 8.16 -5.37
C GLY A 141 7.15 8.32 -5.88
N LEU A 142 7.66 7.36 -6.66
CA LEU A 142 8.99 7.45 -7.27
C LEU A 142 9.02 8.43 -8.44
N LYS A 143 8.07 8.33 -9.36
CA LYS A 143 8.08 9.06 -10.63
C LYS A 143 7.63 10.51 -10.48
N ASN A 144 6.47 10.73 -9.86
CA ASN A 144 5.82 12.04 -9.84
C ASN A 144 6.18 12.86 -8.60
N ILE A 145 6.34 12.21 -7.45
CA ILE A 145 6.60 12.89 -6.18
C ILE A 145 8.10 13.06 -5.95
N ALA A 146 8.86 11.96 -5.91
CA ALA A 146 10.30 12.01 -5.71
C ALA A 146 11.06 12.42 -6.98
N GLY A 147 10.49 12.24 -8.18
CA GLY A 147 11.13 12.56 -9.45
C GLY A 147 12.46 11.83 -9.61
N LEU A 148 12.45 10.50 -9.40
CA LEU A 148 13.64 9.64 -9.48
C LEU A 148 14.40 9.85 -10.79
N LYS A 149 15.71 10.05 -10.70
CA LYS A 149 16.62 10.20 -11.82
C LYS A 149 17.58 9.01 -11.89
N ASN A 150 18.10 8.76 -13.09
CA ASN A 150 19.08 7.71 -13.30
C ASN A 150 20.32 7.90 -12.42
N GLY A 151 20.81 6.82 -11.81
CA GLY A 151 22.01 6.81 -10.98
C GLY A 151 21.80 7.24 -9.51
N GLU A 152 20.61 7.71 -9.12
CA GLU A 152 20.34 8.15 -7.75
C GLU A 152 20.28 7.01 -6.73
N THR A 153 20.55 7.32 -5.48
CA THR A 153 20.42 6.42 -4.33
C THR A 153 19.04 6.59 -3.69
N VAL A 154 18.29 5.50 -3.58
CA VAL A 154 16.94 5.47 -2.97
C VAL A 154 16.99 4.68 -1.68
N LEU A 155 16.60 5.31 -0.57
CA LEU A 155 16.38 4.68 0.73
C LEU A 155 14.88 4.50 0.95
N ILE A 156 14.45 3.31 1.38
CA ILE A 156 13.03 2.95 1.49
C ILE A 156 12.75 2.39 2.88
N SER A 157 11.83 2.99 3.63
CA SER A 157 11.36 2.45 4.90
C SER A 157 10.25 1.41 4.69
N SER A 158 10.08 0.50 5.65
CA SER A 158 9.16 -0.65 5.53
C SER A 158 9.33 -1.40 4.21
N ALA A 159 10.59 -1.60 3.80
CA ALA A 159 10.98 -2.05 2.47
C ALA A 159 10.45 -3.44 2.11
N SER A 160 10.21 -4.31 3.09
CA SER A 160 9.64 -5.66 2.86
C SER A 160 8.11 -5.68 2.79
N GLY A 161 7.45 -4.53 2.99
CA GLY A 161 6.01 -4.39 2.81
C GLY A 161 5.62 -4.24 1.33
N PRO A 162 4.32 -4.32 0.99
CA PRO A 162 3.86 -4.33 -0.41
C PRO A 162 4.26 -3.06 -1.18
N VAL A 163 4.16 -1.89 -0.56
CA VAL A 163 4.61 -0.64 -1.19
C VAL A 163 6.14 -0.60 -1.27
N GLY A 164 6.84 -0.83 -0.15
CA GLY A 164 8.29 -0.71 -0.11
C GLY A 164 9.02 -1.68 -1.04
N ALA A 165 8.58 -2.96 -1.07
CA ALA A 165 9.18 -3.97 -1.94
C ALA A 165 8.96 -3.65 -3.44
N THR A 166 7.77 -3.16 -3.78
CA THR A 166 7.48 -2.75 -5.15
C THR A 166 8.27 -1.49 -5.51
N ALA A 167 8.34 -0.50 -4.60
CA ALA A 167 9.11 0.71 -4.83
C ALA A 167 10.60 0.43 -5.09
N GLY A 168 11.21 -0.50 -4.34
CA GLY A 168 12.61 -0.86 -4.56
C GLY A 168 12.86 -1.51 -5.91
N GLN A 169 12.02 -2.46 -6.31
CA GLN A 169 12.13 -3.11 -7.61
C GLN A 169 11.89 -2.11 -8.75
N LEU A 170 10.86 -1.27 -8.64
CA LEU A 170 10.59 -0.21 -9.62
C LEU A 170 11.74 0.81 -9.68
N ALA A 171 12.32 1.21 -8.56
CA ALA A 171 13.46 2.12 -8.54
C ALA A 171 14.64 1.55 -9.34
N LYS A 172 14.95 0.25 -9.21
CA LYS A 172 15.97 -0.42 -10.03
C LYS A 172 15.59 -0.38 -11.53
N LEU A 173 14.36 -0.71 -11.89
CA LEU A 173 13.89 -0.68 -13.28
C LEU A 173 13.89 0.74 -13.87
N MET A 174 13.67 1.76 -13.04
CA MET A 174 13.72 3.17 -13.42
C MET A 174 15.16 3.74 -13.45
N GLY A 175 16.19 2.92 -13.18
CA GLY A 175 17.58 3.32 -13.31
C GLY A 175 18.22 3.86 -12.03
N ALA A 176 17.66 3.62 -10.84
CA ALA A 176 18.34 3.94 -9.58
C ALA A 176 19.71 3.27 -9.52
N GLY A 177 20.75 4.02 -9.16
CA GLY A 177 22.12 3.51 -9.03
C GLY A 177 22.29 2.63 -7.79
N ARG A 178 21.52 2.93 -6.71
CA ARG A 178 21.54 2.15 -5.48
C ARG A 178 20.16 2.19 -4.80
N VAL A 179 19.69 1.03 -4.35
CA VAL A 179 18.43 0.88 -3.62
C VAL A 179 18.70 0.21 -2.28
N VAL A 180 18.36 0.89 -1.20
CA VAL A 180 18.56 0.43 0.18
C VAL A 180 17.24 0.28 0.88
N GLY A 181 16.99 -0.88 1.50
CA GLY A 181 15.74 -1.16 2.21
C GLY A 181 15.93 -1.21 3.72
N ILE A 182 14.96 -0.66 4.47
CA ILE A 182 14.93 -0.75 5.92
C ILE A 182 13.79 -1.71 6.31
N ALA A 183 14.11 -2.73 7.11
CA ALA A 183 13.16 -3.72 7.59
C ALA A 183 13.43 -4.07 9.06
N GLY A 184 12.52 -4.82 9.70
CA GLY A 184 12.56 -5.08 11.15
C GLY A 184 12.95 -6.50 11.53
N SER A 185 13.57 -7.28 10.64
CA SER A 185 14.14 -8.58 10.99
C SER A 185 15.17 -9.03 9.97
N LYS A 186 16.11 -9.88 10.41
CA LYS A 186 17.14 -10.46 9.54
C LYS A 186 16.52 -11.16 8.32
N ALA A 187 15.51 -11.99 8.50
CA ALA A 187 14.87 -12.72 7.40
C ALA A 187 14.28 -11.77 6.34
N LYS A 188 13.68 -10.64 6.74
CA LYS A 188 13.19 -9.60 5.81
C LYS A 188 14.33 -8.92 5.08
N CYS A 189 15.42 -8.61 5.78
CA CYS A 189 16.61 -8.01 5.18
C CYS A 189 17.26 -8.96 4.16
N ASP A 190 17.43 -10.23 4.51
CA ASP A 190 17.97 -11.25 3.62
C ASP A 190 17.12 -11.39 2.34
N TRP A 191 15.80 -11.43 2.47
CA TRP A 191 14.88 -11.49 1.34
C TRP A 191 15.00 -10.26 0.42
N LEU A 192 15.13 -9.06 0.98
CA LEU A 192 15.31 -7.82 0.19
C LEU A 192 16.51 -7.89 -0.73
N THR A 193 17.65 -8.39 -0.23
CA THR A 193 18.89 -8.46 -1.02
C THR A 193 18.98 -9.70 -1.90
N ALA A 194 18.49 -10.86 -1.43
CA ALA A 194 18.59 -12.11 -2.16
C ALA A 194 17.54 -12.27 -3.28
N GLU A 195 16.34 -11.75 -3.06
CA GLU A 195 15.20 -12.02 -3.95
C GLU A 195 14.57 -10.73 -4.53
N ALA A 196 14.46 -9.66 -3.75
CA ALA A 196 13.81 -8.42 -4.19
C ALA A 196 14.74 -7.45 -4.93
N GLY A 197 16.05 -7.78 -5.10
CA GLY A 197 17.00 -7.02 -5.91
C GLY A 197 17.48 -5.70 -5.30
N PHE A 198 17.34 -5.52 -3.99
CA PHE A 198 17.93 -4.39 -3.28
C PHE A 198 19.45 -4.55 -3.18
N ASP A 199 20.20 -3.45 -3.25
CA ASP A 199 21.67 -3.46 -3.15
C ASP A 199 22.16 -3.63 -1.71
N ALA A 200 21.36 -3.18 -0.73
CA ALA A 200 21.61 -3.34 0.69
C ALA A 200 20.32 -3.30 1.50
N SER A 201 20.39 -3.80 2.72
CA SER A 201 19.28 -3.75 3.67
C SER A 201 19.77 -3.44 5.08
N ILE A 202 18.91 -2.82 5.88
CA ILE A 202 19.20 -2.41 7.25
C ILE A 202 18.11 -3.03 8.17
N ASN A 203 18.54 -3.84 9.14
CA ASN A 203 17.65 -4.21 10.23
C ASN A 203 17.69 -3.11 11.30
N TYR A 204 16.65 -2.26 11.31
CA TYR A 204 16.60 -1.13 12.22
C TYR A 204 16.56 -1.52 13.71
N ARG A 205 16.18 -2.77 14.02
CA ARG A 205 16.11 -3.27 15.41
C ARG A 205 17.48 -3.69 15.95
N ASP A 206 18.39 -4.09 15.08
CA ASP A 206 19.72 -4.57 15.45
C ASP A 206 20.78 -3.47 15.28
N ALA A 207 20.45 -2.35 14.62
CA ALA A 207 21.36 -1.24 14.42
C ALA A 207 21.68 -0.53 15.73
N ALA A 208 22.95 -0.53 16.14
CA ALA A 208 23.40 0.19 17.33
C ALA A 208 23.21 1.71 17.19
N ASN A 209 23.43 2.24 15.97
CA ASN A 209 23.11 3.59 15.56
C ASN A 209 22.45 3.52 14.18
N LEU A 210 21.20 3.93 14.09
CA LEU A 210 20.43 3.84 12.85
C LEU A 210 20.92 4.83 11.78
N GLU A 211 21.37 6.03 12.17
CA GLU A 211 21.90 7.03 11.26
C GLU A 211 23.19 6.56 10.58
N ASP A 212 24.12 6.00 11.37
CA ASP A 212 25.36 5.43 10.84
C ASP A 212 25.06 4.26 9.89
N ALA A 213 24.17 3.36 10.28
CA ALA A 213 23.75 2.24 9.43
C ALA A 213 23.11 2.69 8.11
N MET A 214 22.28 3.74 8.14
CA MET A 214 21.69 4.32 6.93
C MET A 214 22.79 4.97 6.05
N ARG A 215 23.73 5.70 6.64
CA ARG A 215 24.83 6.38 5.95
C ARG A 215 25.75 5.37 5.25
N ASP A 216 26.13 4.33 5.97
CA ASP A 216 26.98 3.26 5.45
C ASP A 216 26.28 2.50 4.31
N ALA A 217 25.05 2.05 4.54
CA ALA A 217 24.31 1.29 3.56
C ALA A 217 24.01 2.09 2.28
N THR A 218 23.84 3.42 2.38
CA THR A 218 23.61 4.30 1.23
C THR A 218 24.91 4.76 0.54
N GLY A 219 26.08 4.46 1.09
CA GLY A 219 27.36 4.93 0.56
C GLY A 219 27.58 6.42 0.81
N GLY A 220 27.17 6.92 1.96
CA GLY A 220 27.38 8.31 2.40
C GLY A 220 26.13 9.20 2.35
N GLY A 221 24.98 8.70 1.87
CA GLY A 221 23.71 9.42 1.87
C GLY A 221 22.79 9.02 0.72
N ALA A 222 21.51 9.39 0.84
CA ALA A 222 20.49 9.10 -0.16
C ALA A 222 20.05 10.36 -0.91
N ASP A 223 19.66 10.21 -2.17
CA ASP A 223 19.04 11.26 -2.98
C ASP A 223 17.53 11.31 -2.76
N ILE A 224 16.93 10.13 -2.50
CA ILE A 224 15.50 9.97 -2.24
C ILE A 224 15.31 9.14 -0.97
N TYR A 225 14.40 9.59 -0.12
CA TYR A 225 13.81 8.78 0.93
C TYR A 225 12.33 8.52 0.64
N PHE A 226 11.98 7.25 0.43
CA PHE A 226 10.58 6.83 0.25
C PHE A 226 10.04 6.43 1.62
N ASP A 227 9.20 7.29 2.20
CA ASP A 227 8.74 7.15 3.57
C ASP A 227 7.38 6.47 3.68
N ASN A 228 7.37 5.28 4.30
CA ASN A 228 6.17 4.54 4.67
C ASN A 228 5.93 4.54 6.19
N VAL A 229 6.86 5.07 6.99
CA VAL A 229 6.90 4.84 8.45
C VAL A 229 6.71 6.11 9.27
N GLY A 230 7.34 7.23 8.88
CA GLY A 230 7.34 8.45 9.69
C GLY A 230 8.17 8.33 10.98
N GLY A 231 7.87 9.17 11.97
CA GLY A 231 8.44 9.14 13.30
C GLY A 231 9.98 9.20 13.33
N GLU A 232 10.60 8.45 14.23
CA GLU A 232 12.08 8.43 14.38
C GLU A 232 12.82 7.97 13.12
N MET A 233 12.19 7.13 12.31
CA MET A 233 12.77 6.69 11.05
C MET A 233 12.91 7.84 10.06
N LEU A 234 11.90 8.71 9.97
CA LEU A 234 11.93 9.92 9.16
C LEU A 234 12.95 10.92 9.70
N ASP A 235 12.96 11.17 11.01
CA ASP A 235 13.94 12.06 11.65
C ASP A 235 15.40 11.66 11.33
N THR A 236 15.67 10.36 11.38
CA THR A 236 17.00 9.81 11.08
C THR A 236 17.32 9.95 9.59
N ALA A 237 16.36 9.62 8.72
CA ALA A 237 16.56 9.70 7.27
C ALA A 237 16.83 11.14 6.80
N ILE A 238 16.18 12.15 7.39
CA ILE A 238 16.41 13.57 7.09
C ILE A 238 17.89 13.95 7.24
N ASN A 239 18.59 13.41 8.25
CA ASN A 239 19.99 13.74 8.53
C ASN A 239 20.99 13.18 7.52
N ILE A 240 20.60 12.13 6.78
CA ILE A 240 21.50 11.47 5.83
C ILE A 240 21.19 11.78 4.36
N LEU A 241 20.19 12.62 4.10
CA LEU A 241 19.90 13.02 2.73
C LEU A 241 20.98 13.96 2.18
N LYS A 242 21.33 13.73 0.92
CA LYS A 242 22.26 14.59 0.17
C LYS A 242 21.63 15.95 -0.14
N PRO A 243 22.45 16.96 -0.50
CA PRO A 243 21.95 18.25 -0.96
C PRO A 243 20.93 18.11 -2.11
N GLY A 244 19.74 18.73 -1.96
CA GLY A 244 18.64 18.61 -2.89
C GLY A 244 17.85 17.29 -2.76
N GLY A 245 18.06 16.55 -1.68
CA GLY A 245 17.35 15.30 -1.38
C GLY A 245 15.83 15.48 -1.29
N ARG A 246 15.09 14.45 -1.67
CA ARG A 246 13.62 14.47 -1.72
C ARG A 246 13.04 13.36 -0.87
N ILE A 247 11.94 13.67 -0.18
CA ILE A 247 11.20 12.73 0.67
C ILE A 247 9.79 12.59 0.08
N ALA A 248 9.45 11.39 -0.38
CA ALA A 248 8.08 11.03 -0.77
C ALA A 248 7.39 10.38 0.43
N VAL A 249 6.43 11.09 1.04
CA VAL A 249 5.68 10.61 2.20
C VAL A 249 4.45 9.85 1.73
N SER A 250 4.50 8.52 1.82
CA SER A 250 3.43 7.60 1.40
C SER A 250 2.64 7.04 2.58
N GLY A 251 3.23 7.00 3.78
CA GLY A 251 2.57 6.47 4.97
C GLY A 251 3.29 6.85 6.26
N GLN A 252 2.61 6.64 7.39
CA GLN A 252 3.11 6.95 8.72
C GLN A 252 2.85 5.79 9.69
N LEU A 253 3.34 4.59 9.36
CA LEU A 253 3.08 3.37 10.14
C LEU A 253 3.41 3.51 11.62
N ALA A 254 4.45 4.26 11.98
CA ALA A 254 4.84 4.49 13.37
C ALA A 254 3.84 5.37 14.15
N GLU A 255 3.03 6.16 13.43
CA GLU A 255 2.14 7.16 14.02
C GLU A 255 0.66 6.70 14.09
N TYR A 256 0.27 5.67 13.31
CA TYR A 256 -1.15 5.29 13.16
C TYR A 256 -1.83 4.87 14.46
N ASN A 257 -1.09 4.36 15.45
CA ASN A 257 -1.60 3.91 16.75
C ASN A 257 -1.33 4.90 17.88
N LEU A 258 -0.75 6.07 17.59
CA LEU A 258 -0.48 7.11 18.57
C LEU A 258 -1.68 8.05 18.70
N ASP A 259 -1.98 8.46 19.92
CA ASP A 259 -2.99 9.49 20.19
C ASP A 259 -2.52 10.86 19.70
N GLU A 260 -1.22 11.15 19.86
CA GLU A 260 -0.59 12.38 19.40
C GLU A 260 0.59 12.06 18.45
N PRO A 261 0.64 12.69 17.26
CA PRO A 261 1.78 12.57 16.35
C PRO A 261 3.05 13.15 16.96
N ARG A 262 4.21 12.54 16.69
CA ARG A 262 5.49 13.01 17.26
C ARG A 262 6.08 14.22 16.55
N GLY A 263 5.75 14.47 15.30
CA GLY A 263 6.33 15.55 14.50
C GLY A 263 7.82 15.33 14.16
N ILE A 264 8.36 16.24 13.37
CA ILE A 264 9.79 16.25 12.98
C ILE A 264 10.57 17.07 14.04
N ARG A 265 11.64 16.46 14.58
CA ARG A 265 12.43 17.07 15.67
C ARG A 265 13.44 18.12 15.17
N ASN A 266 14.00 17.92 13.97
CA ASN A 266 15.02 18.77 13.42
C ASN A 266 14.74 19.14 11.96
N THR A 267 14.40 20.40 11.72
CA THR A 267 14.17 20.93 10.37
C THR A 267 15.38 21.64 9.77
N LEU A 268 16.50 21.76 10.48
CA LEU A 268 17.70 22.44 9.98
C LEU A 268 18.24 21.83 8.67
N PRO A 269 18.21 20.49 8.45
CA PRO A 269 18.64 19.89 7.19
C PRO A 269 17.81 20.36 5.98
N PHE A 270 16.56 20.76 6.16
CA PHE A 270 15.77 21.33 5.07
C PHE A 270 16.38 22.61 4.53
N ILE A 271 17.04 23.41 5.38
CA ILE A 271 17.74 24.62 4.97
C ILE A 271 19.13 24.24 4.42
N THR A 272 19.93 23.50 5.22
CA THR A 272 21.34 23.27 4.91
C THR A 272 21.54 22.34 3.72
N GLN A 273 20.66 21.34 3.55
CA GLN A 273 20.66 20.40 2.43
C GLN A 273 19.62 20.77 1.35
N ARG A 274 18.80 21.81 1.54
CA ARG A 274 17.75 22.23 0.59
C ARG A 274 16.78 21.08 0.24
N LEU A 275 16.34 20.37 1.28
CA LEU A 275 15.48 19.20 1.14
C LEU A 275 14.07 19.60 0.71
N THR A 276 13.41 18.70 -0.01
CA THR A 276 11.97 18.77 -0.31
C THR A 276 11.27 17.56 0.30
N MET A 277 10.14 17.79 0.95
CA MET A 277 9.26 16.73 1.46
C MET A 277 7.85 16.94 0.94
N GLN A 278 7.29 15.91 0.33
CA GLN A 278 5.95 15.97 -0.25
C GLN A 278 5.15 14.71 0.10
N GLY A 279 3.97 14.92 0.71
CA GLY A 279 2.95 13.89 0.86
C GLY A 279 2.08 13.76 -0.39
N PHE A 280 1.47 12.58 -0.58
CA PHE A 280 0.54 12.35 -1.67
C PHE A 280 -0.50 11.28 -1.34
N VAL A 281 -1.63 11.36 -2.00
CA VAL A 281 -2.68 10.32 -1.98
C VAL A 281 -2.72 9.70 -3.37
N VAL A 282 -2.45 8.40 -3.45
CA VAL A 282 -2.38 7.71 -4.75
C VAL A 282 -3.69 7.77 -5.54
N LEU A 283 -4.83 7.91 -4.86
CA LEU A 283 -6.15 8.03 -5.51
C LEU A 283 -6.30 9.30 -6.36
N ASP A 284 -5.47 10.33 -6.15
CA ASP A 284 -5.44 11.52 -7.00
C ASP A 284 -4.99 11.19 -8.43
N PHE A 285 -4.25 10.08 -8.60
CA PHE A 285 -3.74 9.57 -9.88
C PHE A 285 -4.61 8.47 -10.50
N VAL A 286 -5.80 8.19 -9.98
CA VAL A 286 -6.62 7.02 -10.38
C VAL A 286 -6.87 6.94 -11.89
N ARG A 287 -6.97 8.07 -12.58
CA ARG A 287 -7.16 8.14 -14.05
C ARG A 287 -5.93 7.67 -14.82
N GLU A 288 -4.77 7.66 -14.19
CA GLU A 288 -3.50 7.27 -14.78
C GLU A 288 -3.11 5.82 -14.44
N PHE A 289 -3.89 5.11 -13.62
CA PHE A 289 -3.58 3.74 -13.19
C PHE A 289 -3.44 2.78 -14.37
N GLY A 290 -4.35 2.83 -15.36
CA GLY A 290 -4.27 1.99 -16.55
C GLY A 290 -2.99 2.21 -17.35
N PRO A 291 -2.67 3.45 -17.78
CA PRO A 291 -1.40 3.75 -18.42
C PRO A 291 -0.17 3.41 -17.58
N ALA A 292 -0.21 3.62 -16.27
CA ALA A 292 0.90 3.26 -15.39
C ALA A 292 1.14 1.75 -15.33
N ALA A 293 0.08 0.95 -15.17
CA ALA A 293 0.17 -0.51 -15.14
C ALA A 293 0.77 -1.12 -16.42
N MET A 294 0.63 -0.43 -17.57
CA MET A 294 1.24 -0.86 -18.83
C MET A 294 2.72 -0.54 -18.94
N GLN A 295 3.26 0.31 -18.05
CA GLN A 295 4.66 0.69 -18.01
C GLN A 295 5.44 -0.04 -16.90
N MET A 296 4.73 -0.59 -15.93
CA MET A 296 5.29 -1.39 -14.83
C MET A 296 5.59 -2.81 -15.26
#